data_98451a10edb2fd38d85fcfd3e51383af
#
_entry.id   98451a10edb2fd38d85fcfd3e51383af
#
_cell.length_a   1.000
_cell.length_b   1.000
_cell.length_c   1.000
_cell.angle_alpha   90.00
_cell.angle_beta   90.00
_cell.angle_gamma   90.00
#
_symmetry.space_group_name_H-M   'P 1'
#
loop_
_entity.id
_entity.type
_entity.pdbx_description
1 polymer ?
#
loop_
_entity_poly.entity_id
_entity_poly.type
_entity_poly.pdbx_seq_one_letter_code
_entity_poly.pdbx_strand_id
1 'polypeptide(L)'
;MRKLYGQLTAVCGIILLSGLSAVAQPLVEEDSMPPRIIRNHFRHESLIISDNDNYVLQLRDGYYTNGLMLRFSHAAAAKPGANRLAKAVHSYELGQHIFNPVRFDSLNIATQDRPFAGYLYGRFSRQLFYKHNAYLQLSGSLGVVGPASGAKQVQRWYHSAIGIYDVQGWSNQVKNEFHVQGSVQYVRSFWQKAQQQRRYDIATVTEANLGNAFVSAQAGLLLRAGLMEAYQNSAHFNGRVSRKGADAPVHHKEFYYFVQPTLQWQGYNASLQGGMLRSNKGPKTVAIEPWVWQVQTGFKLAQNRWTLGMHYVYRSKQAVGQQRTEKFLSIQIAYRTGGY
;
A
#
# COMPACT_ATOMS: atom_id res chain seq x y z
N MET A 1 -2.18 24.72 -21.03
CA MET A 1 -2.69 23.97 -19.86
C MET A 1 -3.95 23.15 -20.18
N ARG A 2 -5.06 23.69 -20.70
CA ARG A 2 -6.27 22.90 -21.04
C ARG A 2 -6.05 21.71 -22.00
N LYS A 3 -5.10 21.80 -22.97
CA LYS A 3 -4.84 20.71 -23.94
C LYS A 3 -4.11 19.49 -23.35
N LEU A 4 -3.23 19.70 -22.36
CA LEU A 4 -2.52 18.58 -21.70
C LEU A 4 -3.44 17.78 -20.78
N TYR A 5 -4.37 18.45 -20.09
CA TYR A 5 -5.37 17.79 -19.25
C TYR A 5 -6.37 16.94 -20.08
N GLY A 6 -6.74 17.38 -21.27
CA GLY A 6 -7.58 16.61 -22.17
C GLY A 6 -6.92 15.32 -22.69
N GLN A 7 -5.61 15.30 -22.83
CA GLN A 7 -4.88 14.10 -23.25
C GLN A 7 -4.66 13.08 -22.12
N LEU A 8 -4.41 13.54 -20.89
CA LEU A 8 -4.30 12.66 -19.72
C LEU A 8 -5.65 12.04 -19.31
N THR A 9 -6.74 12.80 -19.41
CA THR A 9 -8.09 12.26 -19.17
C THR A 9 -8.52 11.25 -20.22
N ALA A 10 -8.15 11.45 -21.49
CA ALA A 10 -8.40 10.50 -22.56
C ALA A 10 -7.63 9.19 -22.37
N VAL A 11 -6.36 9.26 -21.96
CA VAL A 11 -5.52 8.07 -21.71
C VAL A 11 -6.02 7.28 -20.50
N CYS A 12 -6.37 7.93 -19.39
CA CYS A 12 -6.94 7.24 -18.23
C CYS A 12 -8.34 6.68 -18.51
N GLY A 13 -9.18 7.39 -19.27
CA GLY A 13 -10.50 6.91 -19.68
C GLY A 13 -10.44 5.72 -20.64
N ILE A 14 -9.49 5.71 -21.57
CA ILE A 14 -9.27 4.60 -22.52
C ILE A 14 -8.73 3.35 -21.80
N ILE A 15 -7.85 3.51 -20.83
CA ILE A 15 -7.33 2.39 -20.02
C ILE A 15 -8.44 1.77 -19.15
N LEU A 16 -9.34 2.57 -18.60
CA LEU A 16 -10.48 2.08 -17.81
C LEU A 16 -11.54 1.38 -18.69
N LEU A 17 -11.86 1.93 -19.86
CA LEU A 17 -12.84 1.36 -20.79
C LEU A 17 -12.33 0.13 -21.54
N SER A 18 -11.05 0.11 -21.93
CA SER A 18 -10.43 -1.07 -22.57
C SER A 18 -10.21 -2.21 -21.58
N GLY A 19 -9.98 -1.91 -20.27
CA GLY A 19 -9.91 -2.91 -19.21
C GLY A 19 -11.24 -3.61 -18.95
N LEU A 20 -12.36 -2.89 -19.01
CA LEU A 20 -13.69 -3.45 -18.85
C LEU A 20 -14.14 -4.31 -20.04
N SER A 21 -13.79 -3.93 -21.28
CA SER A 21 -14.07 -4.73 -22.47
C SER A 21 -13.26 -6.03 -22.52
N ALA A 22 -12.06 -6.05 -21.98
CA ALA A 22 -11.22 -7.26 -21.91
C ALA A 22 -11.72 -8.29 -20.88
N VAL A 23 -12.54 -7.85 -19.91
CA VAL A 23 -13.19 -8.74 -18.92
C VAL A 23 -14.48 -9.34 -19.47
N ALA A 24 -15.12 -8.69 -20.46
CA ALA A 24 -16.38 -9.12 -21.05
C ALA A 24 -16.23 -10.12 -22.22
N GLN A 25 -15.04 -10.31 -22.75
CA GLN A 25 -14.82 -11.40 -23.70
C GLN A 25 -14.81 -12.73 -22.93
N PRO A 26 -15.59 -13.73 -23.35
CA PRO A 26 -15.42 -15.08 -22.83
C PRO A 26 -13.95 -15.44 -23.05
N LEU A 27 -13.23 -15.74 -21.97
CA LEU A 27 -11.87 -16.25 -22.05
C LEU A 27 -11.97 -17.53 -22.89
N VAL A 28 -11.68 -17.38 -24.19
CA VAL A 28 -11.58 -18.49 -25.13
C VAL A 28 -10.70 -19.55 -24.47
N GLU A 29 -11.20 -20.74 -24.45
CA GLU A 29 -10.57 -21.97 -23.98
C GLU A 29 -9.08 -22.05 -24.38
N GLU A 30 -8.22 -21.50 -23.53
CA GLU A 30 -6.81 -21.87 -23.51
C GLU A 30 -6.61 -23.14 -22.63
N ASP A 31 -7.70 -23.92 -22.50
CA ASP A 31 -7.80 -25.06 -21.58
C ASP A 31 -7.20 -26.38 -22.15
N SER A 32 -6.56 -26.34 -23.31
CA SER A 32 -5.97 -27.54 -23.90
C SER A 32 -4.45 -27.70 -23.73
N MET A 33 -3.76 -26.69 -23.19
CA MET A 33 -2.36 -26.85 -22.81
C MET A 33 -2.23 -27.06 -21.30
N PRO A 34 -1.52 -28.09 -20.83
CA PRO A 34 -1.21 -28.20 -19.42
C PRO A 34 -0.49 -26.91 -18.98
N PRO A 35 -0.82 -26.36 -17.80
CA PRO A 35 -0.21 -25.12 -17.31
C PRO A 35 1.30 -25.28 -17.37
N ARG A 36 1.96 -24.43 -18.14
CA ARG A 36 3.42 -24.43 -18.28
C ARG A 36 3.98 -24.08 -16.91
N ILE A 37 4.41 -25.09 -16.17
CA ILE A 37 5.09 -24.94 -14.88
C ILE A 37 6.41 -24.23 -15.16
N ILE A 38 6.45 -22.93 -14.94
CA ILE A 38 7.67 -22.17 -15.07
C ILE A 38 8.45 -22.33 -13.77
N ARG A 39 9.52 -23.09 -13.81
CA ARG A 39 10.47 -23.28 -12.70
C ARG A 39 11.39 -22.07 -12.50
N ASN A 40 11.00 -20.88 -12.97
CA ASN A 40 11.81 -19.67 -12.75
C ASN A 40 11.58 -19.16 -11.33
N HIS A 41 12.51 -19.48 -10.45
CA HIS A 41 12.55 -18.93 -9.11
C HIS A 41 13.32 -17.59 -9.14
N PHE A 42 12.64 -16.51 -8.79
CA PHE A 42 13.27 -15.22 -8.58
C PHE A 42 13.63 -15.06 -7.11
N ARG A 43 14.87 -14.69 -6.83
CA ARG A 43 15.36 -14.55 -5.45
C ARG A 43 15.05 -13.18 -4.86
N HIS A 44 14.95 -12.16 -5.70
CA HIS A 44 14.81 -10.76 -5.30
C HIS A 44 13.65 -10.09 -6.01
N GLU A 45 13.03 -9.12 -5.36
CA GLU A 45 12.02 -8.26 -5.93
C GLU A 45 12.25 -6.83 -5.46
N SER A 46 12.29 -5.88 -6.41
CA SER A 46 12.24 -4.44 -6.16
C SER A 46 10.83 -3.95 -6.49
N LEU A 47 10.23 -3.20 -5.57
CA LEU A 47 8.87 -2.69 -5.69
C LEU A 47 8.86 -1.19 -5.45
N ILE A 48 8.23 -0.44 -6.35
CA ILE A 48 7.91 0.97 -6.20
C ILE A 48 6.41 1.09 -5.99
N ILE A 49 6.01 1.86 -4.99
CA ILE A 49 4.61 2.20 -4.71
C ILE A 49 4.50 3.72 -4.74
N SER A 50 3.56 4.23 -5.52
CA SER A 50 3.22 5.65 -5.58
C SER A 50 1.74 5.84 -5.29
N ASP A 51 1.45 6.50 -4.18
CA ASP A 51 0.12 6.87 -3.77
C ASP A 51 -0.08 8.37 -4.05
N ASN A 52 -1.21 8.73 -4.66
CA ASN A 52 -1.51 10.14 -4.84
C ASN A 52 -3.03 10.37 -4.96
N ASP A 53 -3.52 11.43 -4.31
CA ASP A 53 -4.92 11.85 -4.40
C ASP A 53 -5.25 12.50 -5.74
N ASN A 54 -4.27 13.09 -6.44
CA ASN A 54 -4.46 13.62 -7.78
C ASN A 54 -4.64 12.54 -8.86
N TYR A 55 -4.23 11.31 -8.63
CA TYR A 55 -4.47 10.20 -9.56
C TYR A 55 -5.97 9.87 -9.71
N VAL A 56 -6.81 10.28 -8.76
CA VAL A 56 -8.29 10.18 -8.83
C VAL A 56 -8.94 11.47 -9.30
N LEU A 57 -8.17 12.34 -9.99
CA LEU A 57 -8.62 13.63 -10.54
C LEU A 57 -9.18 14.60 -9.49
N GLN A 58 -8.71 14.51 -8.25
CA GLN A 58 -8.92 15.56 -7.27
C GLN A 58 -8.01 16.75 -7.64
N LEU A 59 -8.61 17.86 -8.02
CA LEU A 59 -7.91 19.06 -8.47
C LEU A 59 -7.20 19.81 -7.32
N ARG A 60 -7.27 19.31 -6.10
CA ARG A 60 -6.68 19.91 -4.90
C ARG A 60 -6.20 18.84 -3.96
N ASP A 61 -4.97 18.98 -3.53
CA ASP A 61 -4.37 18.15 -2.46
C ASP A 61 -5.24 18.18 -1.21
N GLY A 62 -5.28 17.06 -0.50
CA GLY A 62 -5.97 17.03 0.77
C GLY A 62 -5.79 15.72 1.52
N TYR A 63 -5.53 15.82 2.80
CA TYR A 63 -5.31 14.73 3.74
C TYR A 63 -4.08 13.89 3.40
N TYR A 64 -4.21 12.63 3.04
CA TYR A 64 -3.11 11.82 2.53
C TYR A 64 -2.90 12.15 1.06
N THR A 65 -1.99 13.07 0.78
CA THR A 65 -1.84 13.65 -0.55
C THR A 65 -0.84 12.88 -1.41
N ASN A 66 0.23 12.36 -0.79
CA ASN A 66 1.26 11.62 -1.50
C ASN A 66 1.93 10.57 -0.61
N GLY A 67 2.29 9.45 -1.21
CA GLY A 67 3.16 8.44 -0.64
C GLY A 67 4.09 7.87 -1.69
N LEU A 68 5.38 7.80 -1.38
CA LEU A 68 6.36 7.09 -2.19
C LEU A 68 7.07 6.06 -1.31
N MET A 69 6.99 4.78 -1.70
CA MET A 69 7.67 3.70 -1.00
C MET A 69 8.51 2.89 -1.98
N LEU A 70 9.75 2.65 -1.59
CA LEU A 70 10.71 1.81 -2.31
C LEU A 70 10.98 0.58 -1.45
N ARG A 71 10.67 -0.60 -1.95
CA ARG A 71 10.85 -1.85 -1.21
C ARG A 71 11.75 -2.80 -1.99
N PHE A 72 12.70 -3.38 -1.27
CA PHE A 72 13.50 -4.50 -1.73
C PHE A 72 13.17 -5.73 -0.90
N SER A 73 12.87 -6.85 -1.56
CA SER A 73 12.54 -8.12 -0.91
C SER A 73 13.45 -9.24 -1.39
N HIS A 74 13.81 -10.14 -0.49
CA HIS A 74 14.56 -11.33 -0.84
C HIS A 74 14.05 -12.59 -0.13
N ALA A 75 14.13 -13.72 -0.80
CA ALA A 75 13.74 -15.00 -0.25
C ALA A 75 14.71 -15.42 0.87
N ALA A 76 14.20 -15.56 2.09
CA ALA A 76 14.96 -15.95 3.27
C ALA A 76 15.04 -17.48 3.43
N ALA A 77 16.03 -17.94 4.20
CA ALA A 77 16.08 -19.34 4.61
C ALA A 77 14.88 -19.62 5.54
N ALA A 78 14.07 -20.59 5.18
CA ALA A 78 13.09 -21.18 6.07
C ALA A 78 13.57 -22.61 6.37
N LYS A 79 13.72 -22.97 7.65
CA LYS A 79 13.95 -24.37 7.99
C LYS A 79 12.64 -25.12 7.67
N PRO A 80 12.65 -26.10 6.74
CA PRO A 80 11.51 -26.98 6.56
C PRO A 80 11.35 -27.74 7.87
N GLY A 81 10.35 -27.41 8.62
CA GLY A 81 10.09 -28.04 9.91
C GLY A 81 8.62 -28.40 10.04
N ALA A 82 8.25 -29.09 11.10
CA ALA A 82 6.91 -29.55 11.45
C ALA A 82 5.82 -28.46 11.40
N ASN A 83 6.18 -27.18 11.32
CA ASN A 83 5.32 -26.02 11.53
C ASN A 83 4.57 -25.51 10.30
N ARG A 84 4.32 -26.31 9.27
CA ARG A 84 3.51 -25.91 8.10
C ARG A 84 4.00 -24.64 7.37
N LEU A 85 5.21 -24.14 7.66
CA LEU A 85 5.82 -22.99 6.99
C LEU A 85 6.23 -23.39 5.56
N ALA A 86 5.75 -22.66 4.56
CA ALA A 86 6.10 -22.86 3.16
C ALA A 86 7.38 -22.10 2.79
N LYS A 87 7.46 -20.82 3.19
CA LYS A 87 8.64 -19.98 2.97
C LYS A 87 8.64 -18.73 3.83
N ALA A 88 9.79 -18.07 3.86
CA ALA A 88 9.97 -16.75 4.47
C ALA A 88 10.58 -15.77 3.45
N VAL A 89 10.20 -14.50 3.55
CA VAL A 89 10.75 -13.40 2.76
C VAL A 89 11.12 -12.27 3.72
N HIS A 90 12.27 -11.65 3.49
CA HIS A 90 12.66 -10.42 4.18
C HIS A 90 12.48 -9.25 3.23
N SER A 91 12.00 -8.14 3.74
CA SER A 91 11.80 -6.91 2.97
C SER A 91 12.38 -5.71 3.71
N TYR A 92 13.01 -4.82 2.97
CA TYR A 92 13.49 -3.52 3.42
C TYR A 92 12.72 -2.46 2.64
N GLU A 93 12.19 -1.48 3.33
CA GLU A 93 11.39 -0.43 2.72
C GLU A 93 11.85 0.93 3.21
N LEU A 94 12.00 1.88 2.29
CA LEU A 94 12.09 3.31 2.56
C LEU A 94 10.80 3.95 2.09
N GLY A 95 10.10 4.67 2.97
CA GLY A 95 8.83 5.28 2.65
C GLY A 95 8.72 6.71 3.15
N GLN A 96 8.07 7.57 2.35
CA GLN A 96 7.69 8.91 2.74
C GLN A 96 6.20 9.09 2.50
N HIS A 97 5.50 9.66 3.51
CA HIS A 97 4.08 10.04 3.41
C HIS A 97 3.94 11.55 3.66
N ILE A 98 3.08 12.19 2.88
CA ILE A 98 2.78 13.61 2.93
C ILE A 98 1.29 13.81 3.25
N PHE A 99 1.04 14.66 4.25
CA PHE A 99 -0.32 14.96 4.71
C PHE A 99 -0.54 16.48 4.73
N ASN A 100 -1.62 16.92 4.10
CA ASN A 100 -2.01 18.31 4.00
C ASN A 100 -3.45 18.52 4.54
N PRO A 101 -3.80 19.71 5.05
CA PRO A 101 -5.20 20.08 5.24
C PRO A 101 -5.90 20.32 3.89
N VAL A 102 -7.23 20.29 3.87
CA VAL A 102 -8.00 20.63 2.65
C VAL A 102 -7.77 22.07 2.21
N ARG A 103 -7.55 22.99 3.16
CA ARG A 103 -7.19 24.39 2.89
C ARG A 103 -5.70 24.60 3.11
N PHE A 104 -4.91 24.25 2.10
CA PHE A 104 -3.45 24.36 2.10
C PHE A 104 -2.94 25.69 1.53
N ASP A 105 -3.83 26.49 0.93
CA ASP A 105 -3.57 27.80 0.35
C ASP A 105 -3.62 28.95 1.37
N SER A 106 -4.04 28.65 2.60
CA SER A 106 -4.16 29.63 3.67
C SER A 106 -3.07 29.47 4.72
N LEU A 107 -2.38 30.57 5.03
CA LEU A 107 -1.50 30.67 6.19
C LEU A 107 -2.29 30.73 7.50
N ASN A 108 -3.61 30.98 7.44
CA ASN A 108 -4.47 31.02 8.61
C ASN A 108 -4.69 29.63 9.19
N ILE A 109 -4.04 29.35 10.30
CA ILE A 109 -4.11 28.07 11.00
C ILE A 109 -5.52 27.71 11.48
N ALA A 110 -6.37 28.69 11.72
CA ALA A 110 -7.75 28.45 12.18
C ALA A 110 -8.61 27.79 11.11
N THR A 111 -8.31 27.99 9.83
CA THR A 111 -9.06 27.40 8.71
C THR A 111 -8.60 25.98 8.35
N GLN A 112 -7.48 25.53 8.91
CA GLN A 112 -6.94 24.19 8.63
C GLN A 112 -7.64 23.15 9.50
N ASP A 113 -8.19 22.13 8.87
CA ASP A 113 -8.89 21.02 9.53
C ASP A 113 -7.96 19.90 10.02
N ARG A 114 -6.69 19.94 9.64
CA ARG A 114 -5.60 19.13 10.19
C ARG A 114 -4.27 19.87 10.07
N PRO A 115 -3.21 19.45 10.80
CA PRO A 115 -1.87 19.94 10.55
C PRO A 115 -1.29 19.43 9.23
N PHE A 116 -0.32 20.14 8.69
CA PHE A 116 0.64 19.57 7.77
C PHE A 116 1.52 18.55 8.50
N ALA A 117 1.83 17.45 7.87
CA ALA A 117 2.76 16.47 8.41
C ALA A 117 3.49 15.73 7.29
N GLY A 118 4.77 15.51 7.49
CA GLY A 118 5.55 14.55 6.71
C GLY A 118 6.00 13.41 7.61
N TYR A 119 6.04 12.20 7.09
CA TYR A 119 6.55 11.01 7.75
C TYR A 119 7.52 10.28 6.84
N LEU A 120 8.79 10.20 7.25
CA LEU A 120 9.85 9.44 6.55
C LEU A 120 10.28 8.28 7.45
N TYR A 121 10.36 7.07 6.89
CA TYR A 121 10.72 5.88 7.66
C TYR A 121 11.50 4.86 6.84
N GLY A 122 12.36 4.11 7.55
CA GLY A 122 12.92 2.85 7.10
C GLY A 122 12.27 1.69 7.85
N ARG A 123 11.85 0.64 7.15
CA ARG A 123 11.16 -0.53 7.70
C ARG A 123 11.86 -1.82 7.30
N PHE A 124 12.03 -2.71 8.25
CA PHE A 124 12.33 -4.12 8.02
C PHE A 124 11.09 -4.95 8.27
N SER A 125 10.83 -5.95 7.42
CA SER A 125 9.72 -6.88 7.57
C SER A 125 10.18 -8.32 7.35
N ARG A 126 9.68 -9.22 8.19
CA ARG A 126 9.76 -10.66 7.98
C ARG A 126 8.39 -11.20 7.65
N GLN A 127 8.26 -11.77 6.46
CA GLN A 127 7.03 -12.31 5.90
C GLN A 127 7.10 -13.83 5.95
N LEU A 128 6.10 -14.46 6.57
CA LEU A 128 6.00 -15.90 6.76
C LEU A 128 4.77 -16.41 6.02
N PHE A 129 4.99 -17.36 5.12
CA PHE A 129 3.94 -17.96 4.30
C PHE A 129 3.71 -19.39 4.73
N TYR A 130 2.46 -19.74 5.03
CA TYR A 130 2.06 -21.04 5.52
C TYR A 130 1.37 -21.88 4.45
N LYS A 131 1.56 -23.20 4.47
CA LYS A 131 0.98 -24.16 3.48
C LYS A 131 -0.56 -24.19 3.50
N HIS A 132 -1.17 -23.77 4.61
CA HIS A 132 -2.63 -23.68 4.76
C HIS A 132 -3.22 -22.34 4.30
N ASN A 133 -2.55 -21.67 3.36
CA ASN A 133 -2.97 -20.41 2.76
C ASN A 133 -3.16 -19.28 3.78
N ALA A 134 -2.19 -19.13 4.66
CA ALA A 134 -2.09 -18.04 5.60
C ALA A 134 -0.77 -17.27 5.44
N TYR A 135 -0.77 -16.03 5.86
CA TYR A 135 0.34 -15.10 5.77
C TYR A 135 0.48 -14.33 7.08
N LEU A 136 1.70 -14.23 7.59
CA LEU A 136 2.05 -13.42 8.75
C LEU A 136 3.21 -12.50 8.38
N GLN A 137 3.06 -11.20 8.62
CA GLN A 137 4.14 -10.23 8.52
C GLN A 137 4.41 -9.61 9.88
N LEU A 138 5.67 -9.61 10.27
CA LEU A 138 6.18 -8.88 11.43
C LEU A 138 7.11 -7.79 10.92
N SER A 139 6.92 -6.56 11.40
CA SER A 139 7.73 -5.42 10.93
C SER A 139 8.17 -4.55 12.09
N GLY A 140 9.37 -4.00 11.94
CA GLY A 140 9.89 -2.91 12.75
C GLY A 140 10.30 -1.74 11.86
N SER A 141 10.03 -0.52 12.27
CA SER A 141 10.47 0.67 11.54
C SER A 141 10.97 1.77 12.47
N LEU A 142 11.92 2.53 11.92
CA LEU A 142 12.45 3.74 12.51
C LEU A 142 12.15 4.90 11.55
N GLY A 143 11.85 6.07 12.06
CA GLY A 143 11.51 7.20 11.21
C GLY A 143 11.40 8.51 11.94
N VAL A 144 10.92 9.52 11.23
CA VAL A 144 10.70 10.87 11.75
C VAL A 144 9.41 11.44 11.19
N VAL A 145 8.63 12.08 12.05
CA VAL A 145 7.51 12.94 11.67
C VAL A 145 7.93 14.40 11.81
N GLY A 146 7.43 15.27 10.92
CA GLY A 146 7.66 16.70 10.94
C GLY A 146 8.69 17.19 9.91
N PRO A 147 9.28 18.38 10.09
CA PRO A 147 10.18 19.02 9.11
C PRO A 147 11.33 18.15 8.62
N ALA A 148 11.92 17.36 9.49
CA ALA A 148 13.05 16.47 9.16
C ALA A 148 12.68 15.32 8.20
N SER A 149 11.39 15.07 7.97
CA SER A 149 10.92 14.11 6.95
C SER A 149 11.19 14.59 5.51
N GLY A 150 11.51 15.88 5.29
CA GLY A 150 11.72 16.45 3.96
C GLY A 150 10.45 16.58 3.11
N ALA A 151 9.26 16.33 3.66
CA ALA A 151 8.00 16.30 2.91
C ALA A 151 7.69 17.64 2.21
N LYS A 152 7.92 18.78 2.87
CA LYS A 152 7.77 20.11 2.28
C LYS A 152 8.60 20.26 1.00
N GLN A 153 9.88 19.85 1.06
CA GLN A 153 10.81 19.99 -0.05
C GLN A 153 10.40 19.09 -1.22
N VAL A 154 10.01 17.84 -0.92
CA VAL A 154 9.55 16.88 -1.94
C VAL A 154 8.27 17.38 -2.61
N GLN A 155 7.27 17.84 -1.85
CA GLN A 155 6.03 18.35 -2.42
C GLN A 155 6.28 19.59 -3.30
N ARG A 156 7.06 20.55 -2.83
CA ARG A 156 7.39 21.75 -3.62
C ARG A 156 8.15 21.42 -4.90
N TRP A 157 9.14 20.53 -4.82
CA TRP A 157 9.85 20.06 -6.01
C TRP A 157 8.91 19.41 -7.01
N TYR A 158 8.05 18.51 -6.56
CA TYR A 158 7.08 17.82 -7.40
C TYR A 158 6.11 18.81 -8.07
N HIS A 159 5.53 19.74 -7.30
CA HIS A 159 4.61 20.75 -7.82
C HIS A 159 5.28 21.66 -8.84
N SER A 160 6.52 22.08 -8.59
CA SER A 160 7.33 22.87 -9.54
C SER A 160 7.61 22.08 -10.83
N ALA A 161 7.96 20.79 -10.72
CA ALA A 161 8.28 19.93 -11.88
C ALA A 161 7.10 19.72 -12.83
N ILE A 162 5.86 19.66 -12.29
CA ILE A 162 4.65 19.48 -13.09
C ILE A 162 3.87 20.78 -13.34
N GLY A 163 4.39 21.92 -12.89
CA GLY A 163 3.84 23.25 -13.16
C GLY A 163 2.52 23.57 -12.50
N ILE A 164 2.30 23.07 -11.27
CA ILE A 164 1.13 23.38 -10.45
C ILE A 164 1.48 24.36 -9.31
N TYR A 165 0.49 24.77 -8.53
CA TYR A 165 0.60 25.75 -7.47
C TYR A 165 1.63 25.42 -6.39
N ASP A 166 2.23 26.42 -5.74
CA ASP A 166 3.06 26.24 -4.54
C ASP A 166 2.18 26.04 -3.31
N VAL A 167 2.48 25.01 -2.52
CA VAL A 167 1.76 24.71 -1.29
C VAL A 167 2.28 25.56 -0.16
N GLN A 168 1.41 26.42 0.36
CA GLN A 168 1.70 27.28 1.49
C GLN A 168 1.20 26.64 2.80
N GLY A 169 1.62 27.19 3.93
CA GLY A 169 1.14 26.70 5.24
C GLY A 169 1.99 25.59 5.87
N TRP A 170 3.06 25.13 5.26
CA TRP A 170 4.02 24.20 5.86
C TRP A 170 4.69 24.72 7.15
N SER A 171 4.64 26.02 7.43
CA SER A 171 5.02 26.58 8.73
C SER A 171 4.18 26.03 9.89
N ASN A 172 2.97 25.59 9.60
CA ASN A 172 1.99 25.05 10.55
C ASN A 172 2.08 23.53 10.72
N GLN A 173 3.16 22.92 10.27
CA GLN A 173 3.34 21.47 10.39
C GLN A 173 3.62 21.02 11.82
N VAL A 174 3.36 19.75 12.12
CA VAL A 174 3.77 19.11 13.36
C VAL A 174 5.28 19.19 13.55
N LYS A 175 5.74 19.24 14.80
CA LYS A 175 7.17 19.31 15.14
C LYS A 175 7.86 17.96 14.91
N ASN A 176 9.19 18.00 14.77
CA ASN A 176 9.99 16.80 14.62
C ASN A 176 9.88 15.87 15.82
N GLU A 177 9.61 14.60 15.56
CA GLU A 177 9.80 13.53 16.54
C GLU A 177 10.35 12.28 15.83
N PHE A 178 11.34 11.65 16.46
CA PHE A 178 11.85 10.36 16.04
C PHE A 178 10.88 9.26 16.47
N HIS A 179 10.65 8.28 15.61
CA HIS A 179 9.70 7.20 15.83
C HIS A 179 10.33 5.83 15.80
N VAL A 180 9.85 5.00 16.72
CA VAL A 180 10.04 3.54 16.74
C VAL A 180 8.67 2.91 16.63
N GLN A 181 8.48 2.03 15.66
CA GLN A 181 7.17 1.46 15.35
C GLN A 181 7.29 -0.05 15.11
N GLY A 182 6.45 -0.84 15.75
CA GLY A 182 6.22 -2.25 15.47
C GLY A 182 4.89 -2.46 14.75
N SER A 183 4.81 -3.47 13.90
CA SER A 183 3.53 -3.89 13.32
C SER A 183 3.47 -5.40 13.09
N VAL A 184 2.26 -5.93 13.19
CA VAL A 184 1.94 -7.31 12.86
C VAL A 184 0.72 -7.33 11.95
N GLN A 185 0.81 -8.07 10.84
CA GLN A 185 -0.32 -8.33 9.94
C GLN A 185 -0.50 -9.82 9.78
N TYR A 186 -1.74 -10.29 9.93
CA TYR A 186 -2.09 -11.68 9.69
C TYR A 186 -3.26 -11.77 8.72
N VAL A 187 -3.09 -12.64 7.72
CA VAL A 187 -4.11 -12.90 6.71
C VAL A 187 -4.35 -14.39 6.62
N ARG A 188 -5.59 -14.81 6.63
CA ARG A 188 -5.95 -16.22 6.52
C ARG A 188 -7.14 -16.41 5.59
N SER A 189 -6.94 -17.22 4.56
CA SER A 189 -8.02 -17.66 3.69
C SER A 189 -8.99 -18.58 4.43
N PHE A 190 -10.29 -18.47 4.13
CA PHE A 190 -11.30 -19.42 4.61
C PHE A 190 -11.07 -20.83 4.04
N TRP A 191 -10.37 -20.95 2.92
CA TRP A 191 -10.02 -22.24 2.31
C TRP A 191 -8.61 -22.66 2.72
N GLN A 192 -8.52 -23.73 3.51
CA GLN A 192 -7.27 -24.20 4.08
C GLN A 192 -6.31 -24.84 3.05
N LYS A 193 -6.83 -25.41 1.97
CA LYS A 193 -5.99 -26.00 0.91
C LYS A 193 -5.70 -24.95 -0.15
N ALA A 194 -4.42 -24.70 -0.42
CA ALA A 194 -3.96 -23.91 -1.56
C ALA A 194 -4.30 -24.68 -2.85
N GLN A 195 -5.50 -24.50 -3.36
CA GLN A 195 -5.85 -25.02 -4.68
C GLN A 195 -5.32 -24.08 -5.75
N GLN A 196 -4.51 -24.58 -6.64
CA GLN A 196 -3.77 -23.82 -7.65
C GLN A 196 -4.64 -23.14 -8.72
N GLN A 197 -5.95 -23.40 -8.76
CA GLN A 197 -6.84 -22.92 -9.84
C GLN A 197 -8.12 -22.25 -9.32
N ARG A 198 -8.09 -21.66 -8.12
CA ARG A 198 -9.27 -20.94 -7.65
C ARG A 198 -9.43 -19.62 -8.38
N ARG A 199 -10.67 -19.33 -8.79
CA ARG A 199 -11.03 -18.06 -9.41
C ARG A 199 -11.51 -17.02 -8.40
N TYR A 200 -11.72 -17.36 -7.12
CA TYR A 200 -12.08 -16.47 -6.04
C TYR A 200 -11.51 -16.94 -4.69
N ASP A 201 -11.24 -15.99 -3.85
CA ASP A 201 -10.71 -16.20 -2.50
C ASP A 201 -11.32 -15.17 -1.54
N ILE A 202 -11.65 -15.63 -0.35
CA ILE A 202 -12.10 -14.79 0.77
C ILE A 202 -11.18 -15.07 1.94
N ALA A 203 -10.65 -14.00 2.54
CA ALA A 203 -9.75 -14.10 3.69
C ALA A 203 -10.09 -13.07 4.75
N THR A 204 -9.75 -13.39 5.98
CA THR A 204 -9.66 -12.38 7.05
C THR A 204 -8.33 -11.66 6.95
N VAL A 205 -8.33 -10.36 7.19
CA VAL A 205 -7.14 -9.51 7.33
C VAL A 205 -7.19 -8.86 8.70
N THR A 206 -6.13 -9.02 9.49
CA THR A 206 -5.97 -8.31 10.76
C THR A 206 -4.60 -7.65 10.80
N GLU A 207 -4.51 -6.45 11.36
CA GLU A 207 -3.27 -5.74 11.53
C GLU A 207 -3.29 -4.95 12.82
N ALA A 208 -2.15 -4.88 13.50
CA ALA A 208 -1.94 -4.03 14.65
C ALA A 208 -0.63 -3.27 14.51
N ASN A 209 -0.65 -2.00 14.92
CA ASN A 209 0.48 -1.09 14.91
C ASN A 209 0.67 -0.54 16.32
N LEU A 210 1.90 -0.59 16.82
CA LEU A 210 2.26 -0.12 18.15
C LEU A 210 3.61 0.64 18.09
N GLY A 211 3.59 1.87 18.54
CA GLY A 211 4.75 2.75 18.60
C GLY A 211 4.36 4.18 18.90
N ASN A 212 5.31 5.09 18.83
CA ASN A 212 5.04 6.51 19.09
C ASN A 212 4.65 7.32 17.83
N ALA A 213 4.61 6.67 16.63
CA ALA A 213 4.00 7.26 15.44
C ALA A 213 2.51 6.96 15.35
N PHE A 214 2.15 5.67 15.45
CA PHE A 214 0.79 5.19 15.27
C PHE A 214 0.48 4.09 16.27
N VAL A 215 -0.69 4.18 16.91
CA VAL A 215 -1.29 3.11 17.68
C VAL A 215 -2.62 2.77 17.05
N SER A 216 -2.76 1.57 16.51
CA SER A 216 -3.99 1.17 15.83
C SER A 216 -4.12 -0.35 15.77
N ALA A 217 -5.36 -0.81 15.65
CA ALA A 217 -5.69 -2.19 15.30
C ALA A 217 -6.79 -2.19 14.25
N GLN A 218 -6.67 -3.04 13.23
CA GLN A 218 -7.68 -3.16 12.17
C GLN A 218 -8.03 -4.59 11.87
N ALA A 219 -9.26 -4.79 11.45
CA ALA A 219 -9.75 -6.07 10.95
C ALA A 219 -10.63 -5.85 9.71
N GLY A 220 -10.65 -6.83 8.83
CA GLY A 220 -11.43 -6.77 7.61
C GLY A 220 -11.40 -8.06 6.81
N LEU A 221 -11.91 -7.98 5.60
CA LEU A 221 -11.96 -9.07 4.64
C LEU A 221 -11.14 -8.70 3.40
N LEU A 222 -10.48 -9.68 2.82
CA LEU A 222 -9.90 -9.62 1.49
C LEU A 222 -10.69 -10.54 0.57
N LEU A 223 -11.32 -9.96 -0.43
CA LEU A 223 -12.06 -10.66 -1.49
C LEU A 223 -11.25 -10.56 -2.77
N ARG A 224 -10.91 -11.68 -3.40
CA ARG A 224 -10.18 -11.70 -4.68
C ARG A 224 -10.93 -12.55 -5.70
N ALA A 225 -10.95 -12.10 -6.96
CA ALA A 225 -11.57 -12.83 -8.07
C ALA A 225 -10.69 -12.72 -9.32
N GLY A 226 -10.42 -13.86 -9.98
CA GLY A 226 -9.61 -13.96 -11.18
C GLY A 226 -8.64 -15.12 -11.16
N LEU A 227 -7.59 -15.03 -11.97
CA LEU A 227 -6.51 -16.01 -11.99
C LEU A 227 -5.51 -15.68 -10.87
N MET A 228 -5.46 -16.49 -9.83
CA MET A 228 -4.73 -16.24 -8.60
C MET A 228 -3.81 -17.38 -8.23
N GLU A 229 -2.72 -17.03 -7.56
CA GLU A 229 -1.83 -17.97 -6.88
C GLU A 229 -2.18 -18.13 -5.40
N ALA A 230 -1.74 -19.22 -4.80
CA ALA A 230 -1.69 -19.37 -3.35
C ALA A 230 -0.81 -18.28 -2.72
N TYR A 231 -1.04 -17.92 -1.46
CA TYR A 231 -0.39 -16.76 -0.83
C TYR A 231 1.14 -16.80 -0.91
N GLN A 232 1.74 -17.98 -0.77
CA GLN A 232 3.18 -18.13 -0.88
C GLN A 232 3.74 -17.80 -2.28
N ASN A 233 2.90 -17.74 -3.31
CA ASN A 233 3.29 -17.46 -4.70
C ASN A 233 2.56 -16.24 -5.28
N SER A 234 1.62 -15.65 -4.53
CA SER A 234 0.82 -14.52 -4.99
C SER A 234 1.59 -13.21 -4.94
N ALA A 235 1.44 -12.39 -5.98
CA ALA A 235 1.91 -11.02 -6.00
C ALA A 235 1.19 -10.12 -4.99
N HIS A 236 0.07 -10.56 -4.41
CA HIS A 236 -0.64 -9.77 -3.40
C HIS A 236 0.23 -9.50 -2.17
N PHE A 237 0.99 -10.51 -1.76
CA PHE A 237 1.84 -10.45 -0.57
C PHE A 237 3.33 -10.43 -0.90
N ASN A 238 3.74 -10.04 -2.11
CA ASN A 238 5.11 -10.13 -2.63
C ASN A 238 5.66 -11.59 -2.54
N GLY A 239 4.75 -12.53 -2.69
CA GLY A 239 5.04 -13.96 -2.55
C GLY A 239 5.74 -14.57 -3.76
N ARG A 240 6.07 -13.83 -4.82
CA ARG A 240 6.66 -14.37 -6.05
C ARG A 240 8.19 -14.52 -6.01
N VAL A 241 8.82 -14.23 -4.89
CA VAL A 241 10.24 -14.53 -4.65
C VAL A 241 10.40 -15.86 -3.91
N SER A 242 11.38 -16.67 -4.31
CA SER A 242 11.62 -18.01 -3.74
C SER A 242 13.10 -18.36 -3.82
N ARG A 243 13.55 -19.29 -2.96
CA ARG A 243 14.87 -19.90 -3.08
C ARG A 243 14.82 -21.05 -4.07
N LYS A 244 15.98 -21.43 -4.64
CA LYS A 244 16.12 -22.65 -5.44
C LYS A 244 15.69 -23.87 -4.61
N GLY A 245 14.89 -24.74 -5.19
CA GLY A 245 14.35 -25.93 -4.51
C GLY A 245 13.13 -25.69 -3.63
N ALA A 246 12.54 -24.48 -3.63
CA ALA A 246 11.26 -24.26 -2.97
C ALA A 246 10.13 -24.96 -3.77
N ASP A 247 9.33 -25.72 -3.04
CA ASP A 247 8.23 -26.49 -3.63
C ASP A 247 7.08 -25.56 -3.99
N ALA A 248 6.90 -25.13 -5.20
CA ALA A 248 5.59 -24.87 -5.76
C ALA A 248 5.68 -24.36 -7.20
N PRO A 249 4.89 -24.88 -8.10
CA PRO A 249 4.72 -24.32 -9.42
C PRO A 249 4.08 -22.95 -9.29
N VAL A 250 4.71 -21.95 -9.89
CA VAL A 250 4.16 -20.60 -10.01
C VAL A 250 3.57 -20.52 -11.41
N HIS A 251 2.28 -20.18 -11.52
CA HIS A 251 1.69 -19.90 -12.83
C HIS A 251 2.41 -18.75 -13.50
N HIS A 252 2.54 -18.82 -14.83
CA HIS A 252 3.20 -17.80 -15.62
C HIS A 252 2.56 -16.42 -15.43
N LYS A 253 1.23 -16.38 -15.31
CA LYS A 253 0.42 -15.18 -15.20
C LYS A 253 -0.50 -15.26 -13.99
N GLU A 254 -0.61 -14.17 -13.25
CA GLU A 254 -1.61 -13.93 -12.22
C GLU A 254 -2.32 -12.63 -12.56
N PHE A 255 -3.65 -12.66 -12.64
CA PHE A 255 -4.47 -11.46 -12.86
C PHE A 255 -5.78 -11.60 -12.10
N TYR A 256 -6.02 -10.71 -11.17
CA TYR A 256 -7.22 -10.71 -10.35
C TYR A 256 -7.61 -9.29 -9.95
N TYR A 257 -8.89 -9.14 -9.71
CA TYR A 257 -9.48 -8.01 -9.02
C TYR A 257 -9.62 -8.31 -7.52
N PHE A 258 -9.54 -7.29 -6.68
CA PHE A 258 -9.77 -7.44 -5.25
C PHE A 258 -10.56 -6.28 -4.65
N VAL A 259 -11.25 -6.59 -3.55
CA VAL A 259 -11.89 -5.62 -2.65
C VAL A 259 -11.50 -5.97 -1.23
N GLN A 260 -11.09 -4.97 -0.45
CA GLN A 260 -10.67 -5.15 0.94
C GLN A 260 -11.30 -4.08 1.82
N PRO A 261 -12.51 -4.31 2.35
CA PRO A 261 -13.08 -3.50 3.42
C PRO A 261 -12.37 -3.78 4.75
N THR A 262 -12.05 -2.73 5.50
CA THR A 262 -11.44 -2.81 6.83
C THR A 262 -12.08 -1.80 7.79
N LEU A 263 -12.16 -2.16 9.05
CA LEU A 263 -12.47 -1.28 10.17
C LEU A 263 -11.24 -1.19 11.06
N GLN A 264 -10.81 0.03 11.35
CA GLN A 264 -9.64 0.34 12.16
C GLN A 264 -10.06 1.08 13.42
N TRP A 265 -9.62 0.60 14.57
CA TRP A 265 -9.51 1.40 15.77
C TRP A 265 -8.19 2.18 15.76
N GLN A 266 -8.27 3.47 16.05
CA GLN A 266 -7.14 4.38 16.05
C GLN A 266 -6.97 4.94 17.47
N GLY A 267 -5.84 4.58 18.14
CA GLY A 267 -5.52 5.07 19.48
C GLY A 267 -4.60 6.29 19.46
N TYR A 268 -3.71 6.38 18.45
CA TYR A 268 -2.80 7.51 18.24
C TYR A 268 -2.40 7.67 16.79
N ASN A 269 -2.24 8.94 16.35
CA ASN A 269 -1.79 9.29 15.01
C ASN A 269 -0.94 10.55 15.04
N ALA A 270 0.39 10.39 14.93
CA ALA A 270 1.34 11.50 15.01
C ALA A 270 1.16 12.53 13.87
N SER A 271 0.62 12.13 12.71
CA SER A 271 0.33 13.07 11.61
C SER A 271 -0.83 14.04 11.93
N LEU A 272 -1.62 13.75 12.97
CA LEU A 272 -2.75 14.57 13.42
C LEU A 272 -2.49 15.22 14.78
N GLN A 273 -1.92 14.44 15.70
CA GLN A 273 -1.76 14.82 17.11
C GLN A 273 -0.35 15.34 17.43
N GLY A 274 0.56 15.35 16.42
CA GLY A 274 1.98 15.66 16.62
C GLY A 274 2.74 14.53 17.33
N GLY A 275 3.94 14.79 17.80
CA GLY A 275 4.75 13.79 18.48
C GLY A 275 4.17 13.34 19.82
N MET A 276 4.22 12.04 20.12
CA MET A 276 3.69 11.46 21.35
C MET A 276 4.52 11.86 22.57
N LEU A 277 5.84 11.89 22.41
CA LEU A 277 6.81 12.07 23.48
C LEU A 277 7.19 13.55 23.70
N ARG A 278 6.60 14.48 22.95
CA ARG A 278 6.90 15.91 23.03
C ARG A 278 5.74 16.71 23.63
N SER A 279 6.08 17.69 24.47
CA SER A 279 5.11 18.68 24.96
C SER A 279 4.73 19.67 23.86
N ASN A 280 5.70 20.21 23.11
CA ASN A 280 5.45 21.09 21.96
C ASN A 280 5.24 20.26 20.70
N LYS A 281 3.99 19.98 20.37
CA LYS A 281 3.59 19.14 19.24
C LYS A 281 3.52 19.89 17.91
N GLY A 282 3.55 21.22 17.94
CA GLY A 282 3.43 22.11 16.77
C GLY A 282 2.29 23.12 16.93
N PRO A 283 2.17 24.05 15.98
CA PRO A 283 1.16 25.12 16.04
C PRO A 283 -0.28 24.59 15.89
N LYS A 284 -0.46 23.47 15.20
CA LYS A 284 -1.76 22.83 14.98
C LYS A 284 -1.69 21.35 15.32
N THR A 285 -2.67 20.85 16.07
CA THR A 285 -2.99 19.44 16.27
C THR A 285 -4.48 19.30 16.33
N VAL A 286 -4.98 18.10 16.06
CA VAL A 286 -6.42 17.80 16.10
C VAL A 286 -6.65 16.46 16.79
N ALA A 287 -7.83 16.29 17.38
CA ALA A 287 -8.27 15.02 17.94
C ALA A 287 -8.53 13.99 16.81
N ILE A 288 -8.29 12.74 17.11
CA ILE A 288 -8.54 11.63 16.18
C ILE A 288 -10.00 11.16 16.25
N GLU A 289 -10.53 10.66 15.15
CA GLU A 289 -11.71 9.79 15.15
C GLU A 289 -11.26 8.39 15.56
N PRO A 290 -11.81 7.81 16.62
CA PRO A 290 -11.31 6.52 17.12
C PRO A 290 -11.62 5.36 16.17
N TRP A 291 -12.65 5.48 15.33
CA TRP A 291 -13.04 4.45 14.38
C TRP A 291 -12.97 4.96 12.96
N VAL A 292 -12.16 4.28 12.16
CA VAL A 292 -11.92 4.61 10.75
C VAL A 292 -12.22 3.38 9.91
N TRP A 293 -13.15 3.51 8.96
CA TRP A 293 -13.35 2.45 7.98
C TRP A 293 -12.71 2.81 6.65
N GLN A 294 -12.25 1.81 5.93
CA GLN A 294 -11.58 1.94 4.66
C GLN A 294 -12.02 0.83 3.70
N VAL A 295 -12.10 1.14 2.43
CA VAL A 295 -12.23 0.17 1.36
C VAL A 295 -11.09 0.39 0.37
N GLN A 296 -10.35 -0.67 0.10
CA GLN A 296 -9.40 -0.72 -1.01
C GLN A 296 -9.98 -1.61 -2.09
N THR A 297 -9.87 -1.19 -3.35
CA THR A 297 -10.35 -1.96 -4.49
C THR A 297 -9.46 -1.74 -5.70
N GLY A 298 -9.20 -2.78 -6.45
CA GLY A 298 -8.30 -2.68 -7.60
C GLY A 298 -7.90 -4.01 -8.18
N PHE A 299 -6.85 -4.01 -8.98
CA PHE A 299 -6.35 -5.21 -9.63
C PHE A 299 -4.84 -5.36 -9.48
N LYS A 300 -4.37 -6.60 -9.64
CA LYS A 300 -2.96 -6.92 -9.82
C LYS A 300 -2.78 -7.84 -11.02
N LEU A 301 -1.76 -7.52 -11.81
CA LEU A 301 -1.25 -8.33 -12.90
C LEU A 301 0.20 -8.68 -12.60
N ALA A 302 0.52 -9.96 -12.54
CA ALA A 302 1.90 -10.42 -12.41
C ALA A 302 2.21 -11.40 -13.52
N GLN A 303 3.26 -11.14 -14.28
CA GLN A 303 3.72 -12.00 -15.36
C GLN A 303 5.25 -11.98 -15.39
N ASN A 304 5.87 -13.18 -15.43
CA ASN A 304 7.32 -13.30 -15.43
C ASN A 304 8.00 -12.49 -14.31
N ARG A 305 8.82 -11.51 -14.70
CA ARG A 305 9.58 -10.65 -13.79
C ARG A 305 8.76 -9.47 -13.27
N TRP A 306 7.64 -9.12 -13.91
CA TRP A 306 6.90 -7.91 -13.62
C TRP A 306 5.65 -8.16 -12.78
N THR A 307 5.35 -7.21 -11.95
CA THR A 307 4.03 -7.06 -11.32
C THR A 307 3.59 -5.61 -11.50
N LEU A 308 2.35 -5.44 -11.94
CA LEU A 308 1.63 -4.18 -12.00
C LEU A 308 0.44 -4.28 -11.05
N GLY A 309 0.28 -3.30 -10.18
CA GLY A 309 -0.89 -3.18 -9.31
C GLY A 309 -1.44 -1.77 -9.36
N MET A 310 -2.76 -1.66 -9.35
CA MET A 310 -3.44 -0.39 -9.21
C MET A 310 -4.65 -0.58 -8.31
N HIS A 311 -4.80 0.25 -7.29
CA HIS A 311 -5.94 0.20 -6.41
C HIS A 311 -6.36 1.57 -5.91
N TYR A 312 -7.65 1.75 -5.87
CA TYR A 312 -8.32 2.90 -5.29
C TYR A 312 -8.55 2.66 -3.81
N VAL A 313 -8.29 3.68 -3.00
CA VAL A 313 -8.53 3.67 -1.57
C VAL A 313 -9.54 4.75 -1.23
N TYR A 314 -10.57 4.35 -0.52
CA TYR A 314 -11.55 5.23 0.12
C TYR A 314 -11.47 5.03 1.62
N ARG A 315 -11.31 6.12 2.37
CA ARG A 315 -11.18 6.11 3.84
C ARG A 315 -12.10 7.15 4.47
N SER A 316 -12.76 6.79 5.55
CA SER A 316 -13.56 7.73 6.34
C SER A 316 -12.66 8.79 7.00
N LYS A 317 -13.28 9.76 7.64
CA LYS A 317 -12.55 10.80 8.37
C LYS A 317 -11.70 10.18 9.47
N GLN A 318 -10.47 10.70 9.62
CA GLN A 318 -9.52 10.24 10.63
C GLN A 318 -9.40 11.23 11.80
N ALA A 319 -9.86 12.46 11.62
CA ALA A 319 -9.76 13.53 12.60
C ALA A 319 -11.12 14.17 12.85
N VAL A 320 -11.35 14.54 14.10
CA VAL A 320 -12.50 15.38 14.49
C VAL A 320 -12.42 16.71 13.75
N GLY A 321 -13.53 17.11 13.10
CA GLY A 321 -13.59 18.31 12.29
C GLY A 321 -13.04 18.19 10.88
N GLN A 322 -12.50 17.05 10.47
CA GLN A 322 -12.11 16.79 9.10
C GLN A 322 -13.31 16.98 8.16
N GLN A 323 -13.14 17.78 7.10
CA GLN A 323 -14.26 18.19 6.25
C GLN A 323 -14.72 17.09 5.29
N ARG A 324 -13.78 16.31 4.75
CA ARG A 324 -14.04 15.30 3.70
C ARG A 324 -13.47 13.94 4.10
N THR A 325 -13.89 12.91 3.40
CA THR A 325 -13.26 11.58 3.40
C THR A 325 -11.98 11.61 2.55
N GLU A 326 -11.09 10.66 2.77
CA GLU A 326 -9.86 10.52 1.97
C GLU A 326 -10.09 9.60 0.78
N LYS A 327 -9.49 9.96 -0.34
CA LYS A 327 -9.51 9.17 -1.57
C LYS A 327 -8.18 9.33 -2.28
N PHE A 328 -7.58 8.22 -2.66
CA PHE A 328 -6.37 8.24 -3.46
C PHE A 328 -6.24 6.96 -4.29
N LEU A 329 -5.38 7.00 -5.28
CA LEU A 329 -5.00 5.85 -6.07
C LEU A 329 -3.56 5.46 -5.73
N SER A 330 -3.33 4.16 -5.61
CA SER A 330 -2.00 3.56 -5.44
C SER A 330 -1.61 2.82 -6.71
N ILE A 331 -0.44 3.14 -7.24
CA ILE A 331 0.18 2.46 -8.37
C ILE A 331 1.40 1.70 -7.85
N GLN A 332 1.52 0.44 -8.24
CA GLN A 332 2.57 -0.47 -7.79
C GLN A 332 3.26 -1.11 -8.98
N ILE A 333 4.58 -1.03 -9.03
CA ILE A 333 5.40 -1.67 -10.05
C ILE A 333 6.50 -2.46 -9.37
N ALA A 334 6.53 -3.78 -9.59
CA ALA A 334 7.59 -4.65 -9.09
C ALA A 334 8.35 -5.32 -10.22
N TYR A 335 9.65 -5.50 -10.01
CA TYR A 335 10.54 -6.23 -10.90
C TYR A 335 11.37 -7.27 -10.12
N ARG A 336 11.43 -8.48 -10.66
CA ARG A 336 12.12 -9.61 -10.04
C ARG A 336 13.42 -9.96 -10.75
N THR A 337 14.43 -10.26 -9.93
CA THR A 337 15.79 -10.61 -10.38
C THR A 337 16.30 -11.90 -9.69
N GLY A 338 17.49 -12.37 -10.08
CA GLY A 338 18.08 -13.57 -9.50
C GLY A 338 17.31 -14.84 -9.86
N GLY A 339 16.88 -14.96 -11.13
CA GLY A 339 16.26 -16.20 -11.66
C GLY A 339 17.27 -17.33 -11.77
N TYR A 340 16.82 -18.58 -11.49
CA TYR A 340 17.58 -19.81 -11.64
C TYR A 340 17.01 -20.64 -12.79
#